data_71cce7305540a1c95350c5971387d19b
#
_entry.id   71cce7305540a1c95350c5971387d19b
#
_cell.length_a   1.000
_cell.length_b   1.000
_cell.length_c   1.000
_cell.angle_alpha   90.00
_cell.angle_beta   90.00
_cell.angle_gamma   90.00
#
_symmetry.space_group_name_H-M   'P 1'
#
loop_
_entity.id
_entity.type
_entity.pdbx_description
1 polymer ?
#
loop_
_entity_poly.entity_id
_entity_poly.type
_entity_poly.pdbx_seq_one_letter_code
_entity_poly.pdbx_strand_id
1 'polypeptide(L)'
;MSLEFFIAKRLYSTRKGEKRISRPAVAIAQWGMAIGTIIMIASICIIVGFKNEIREKVYGFGGHMQVAGVSADNRSEGSLIADKALLKELKEVEGVEKVQPFIQKTGMIVANNEYEGIAIKGIGKEYDCSFINSCIIEGEMPEFTDTASSGKIVISKSLADKMQSKIGDKITIYFIEGGMKARRLTIAAIFRTHITELDNALSFTDIYTARSVNDWKKDEVSAIEITIDNYSRIDDVRMQINRIGTEHAYKNGDRISTPTIEELYPGMFTWLGVLDQTVWIILILVICIAAFTMISGLLILILEKGNLIGILKAIGAKNVSIRKIFIYYACFIIGKGMIIGNIIGIALCIVQQQTGLISIDPEMYYMDRVPIEFSWLLIPMNVLMFIISTAVLVLPSMLISRIEPTKAIKFE
;
A
#
# COMPACT_ATOMS: atom_id res chain seq x y z
N MET A 1 -1.48 5.29 -45.37
CA MET A 1 -0.18 5.22 -44.65
C MET A 1 0.61 6.45 -45.05
N SER A 2 1.08 7.30 -44.14
CA SER A 2 1.88 8.48 -44.50
C SER A 2 3.28 7.99 -45.02
N LEU A 3 3.82 8.74 -45.97
CA LEU A 3 5.16 8.45 -46.53
C LEU A 3 6.24 8.41 -45.45
N GLU A 4 6.09 9.33 -44.47
CA GLU A 4 7.02 9.45 -43.34
C GLU A 4 7.04 8.19 -42.48
N PHE A 5 5.86 7.63 -42.18
CA PHE A 5 5.73 6.38 -41.41
C PHE A 5 6.35 5.18 -42.19
N PHE A 6 6.13 5.12 -43.51
CA PHE A 6 6.71 4.07 -44.33
C PHE A 6 8.24 4.12 -44.35
N ILE A 7 8.81 5.32 -44.50
CA ILE A 7 10.27 5.52 -44.46
C ILE A 7 10.82 5.16 -43.09
N ALA A 8 10.18 5.60 -41.99
CA ALA A 8 10.61 5.28 -40.63
C ALA A 8 10.59 3.78 -40.36
N LYS A 9 9.53 3.07 -40.76
CA LYS A 9 9.41 1.61 -40.64
C LYS A 9 10.50 0.88 -41.43
N ARG A 10 10.78 1.33 -42.64
CA ARG A 10 11.83 0.74 -43.48
C ARG A 10 13.23 0.96 -42.91
N LEU A 11 13.52 2.18 -42.43
CA LEU A 11 14.78 2.50 -41.71
C LEU A 11 14.97 1.61 -40.48
N TYR A 12 13.91 1.33 -39.77
CA TYR A 12 13.94 0.44 -38.61
C TYR A 12 14.12 -1.03 -39.00
N SER A 13 13.46 -1.48 -40.08
CA SER A 13 13.48 -2.88 -40.55
C SER A 13 14.76 -3.27 -41.31
N THR A 14 15.40 -2.36 -42.06
CA THR A 14 16.57 -2.61 -42.91
C THR A 14 17.87 -2.88 -42.11
N ARG A 15 17.75 -3.31 -40.89
CA ARG A 15 18.82 -3.56 -39.91
C ARG A 15 19.74 -4.75 -40.24
N LYS A 16 19.43 -5.56 -41.24
CA LYS A 16 20.22 -6.76 -41.64
C LYS A 16 21.27 -6.37 -42.70
N GLY A 17 22.54 -6.21 -42.29
CA GLY A 17 23.64 -6.18 -43.25
C GLY A 17 24.75 -5.18 -43.01
N GLU A 18 24.57 -4.06 -42.36
CA GLU A 18 25.63 -3.05 -42.19
C GLU A 18 26.22 -3.03 -40.78
N LYS A 19 27.53 -3.16 -40.66
CA LYS A 19 28.33 -2.89 -39.45
C LYS A 19 28.41 -1.39 -39.28
N ARG A 20 27.44 -0.77 -38.61
CA ARG A 20 27.43 0.72 -38.36
C ARG A 20 27.39 1.05 -36.87
N ILE A 21 27.97 2.20 -36.55
CA ILE A 21 28.10 2.77 -35.20
C ILE A 21 26.75 2.98 -34.50
N SER A 22 25.65 3.16 -35.25
CA SER A 22 24.30 3.41 -34.68
C SER A 22 23.68 2.21 -33.98
N ARG A 23 24.13 0.97 -34.23
CA ARG A 23 23.58 -0.21 -33.55
C ARG A 23 23.75 -0.18 -32.05
N PRO A 24 24.95 0.11 -31.50
CA PRO A 24 25.13 0.23 -30.07
C PRO A 24 24.30 1.38 -29.49
N ALA A 25 24.26 2.57 -30.13
CA ALA A 25 23.50 3.71 -29.63
C ALA A 25 21.99 3.45 -29.54
N VAL A 26 21.42 2.83 -30.59
CA VAL A 26 20.00 2.42 -30.59
C VAL A 26 19.74 1.33 -29.54
N ALA A 27 20.67 0.38 -29.40
CA ALA A 27 20.54 -0.66 -28.35
C ALA A 27 20.60 -0.07 -26.96
N ILE A 28 21.53 0.87 -26.69
CA ILE A 28 21.62 1.58 -25.41
C ILE A 28 20.30 2.33 -25.11
N ALA A 29 19.78 3.08 -26.09
CA ALA A 29 18.51 3.78 -25.93
C ALA A 29 17.34 2.81 -25.65
N GLN A 30 17.30 1.67 -26.35
CA GLN A 30 16.28 0.65 -26.18
C GLN A 30 16.35 -0.04 -24.81
N TRP A 31 17.55 -0.41 -24.36
CA TRP A 31 17.78 -0.99 -23.04
C TRP A 31 17.57 0.02 -21.92
N GLY A 32 17.97 1.28 -22.11
CA GLY A 32 17.68 2.35 -21.15
C GLY A 32 16.17 2.51 -20.92
N MET A 33 15.39 2.47 -22.01
CA MET A 33 13.92 2.50 -21.91
C MET A 33 13.37 1.24 -21.24
N ALA A 34 13.92 0.07 -21.57
CA ALA A 34 13.49 -1.18 -20.94
C ALA A 34 13.76 -1.18 -19.44
N ILE A 35 14.96 -0.79 -19.01
CA ILE A 35 15.32 -0.69 -17.59
C ILE A 35 14.42 0.33 -16.87
N GLY A 36 14.18 1.49 -17.46
CA GLY A 36 13.24 2.47 -16.90
C GLY A 36 11.84 1.91 -16.69
N THR A 37 11.33 1.15 -17.68
CA THR A 37 10.03 0.49 -17.58
C THR A 37 10.02 -0.59 -16.50
N ILE A 38 11.09 -1.39 -16.36
CA ILE A 38 11.22 -2.40 -15.30
C ILE A 38 11.17 -1.74 -13.92
N ILE A 39 11.95 -0.68 -13.71
CA ILE A 39 11.98 0.05 -12.43
C ILE A 39 10.60 0.65 -12.12
N MET A 40 9.94 1.24 -13.11
CA MET A 40 8.59 1.80 -12.94
C MET A 40 7.60 0.72 -12.48
N ILE A 41 7.57 -0.45 -13.15
CA ILE A 41 6.67 -1.55 -12.80
C ILE A 41 6.97 -2.05 -11.39
N ALA A 42 8.23 -2.35 -11.10
CA ALA A 42 8.65 -2.83 -9.79
C ALA A 42 8.26 -1.84 -8.68
N SER A 43 8.54 -0.54 -8.85
CA SER A 43 8.21 0.48 -7.85
C SER A 43 6.71 0.57 -7.59
N ILE A 44 5.88 0.56 -8.62
CA ILE A 44 4.42 0.64 -8.46
C ILE A 44 3.90 -0.64 -7.78
N CYS A 45 4.30 -1.83 -8.25
CA CYS A 45 3.84 -3.10 -7.70
C CYS A 45 4.25 -3.29 -6.23
N ILE A 46 5.48 -2.92 -5.88
CA ILE A 46 5.98 -3.01 -4.50
C ILE A 46 5.19 -2.06 -3.59
N ILE A 47 5.00 -0.81 -3.99
CA ILE A 47 4.35 0.16 -3.10
C ILE A 47 2.86 -0.09 -2.95
N VAL A 48 2.16 -0.47 -4.02
CA VAL A 48 0.76 -0.86 -3.92
C VAL A 48 0.62 -2.08 -3.02
N GLY A 49 1.45 -3.12 -3.22
CA GLY A 49 1.45 -4.30 -2.36
C GLY A 49 1.75 -3.98 -0.90
N PHE A 50 2.73 -3.10 -0.66
CA PHE A 50 3.11 -2.69 0.68
C PHE A 50 1.99 -1.95 1.42
N LYS A 51 1.34 -1.01 0.73
CA LYS A 51 0.20 -0.26 1.30
C LYS A 51 -0.99 -1.15 1.62
N ASN A 52 -1.32 -2.06 0.73
CA ASN A 52 -2.46 -2.94 0.91
C ASN A 52 -2.19 -3.96 2.02
N GLU A 53 -1.01 -4.56 2.08
CA GLU A 53 -0.63 -5.48 3.16
C GLU A 53 -0.72 -4.83 4.56
N ILE A 54 -0.20 -3.60 4.71
CA ILE A 54 -0.30 -2.88 5.99
C ILE A 54 -1.75 -2.52 6.31
N ARG A 55 -2.50 -2.03 5.33
CA ARG A 55 -3.92 -1.70 5.52
C ARG A 55 -4.73 -2.92 5.95
N GLU A 56 -4.56 -4.06 5.28
CA GLU A 56 -5.25 -5.30 5.63
C GLU A 56 -4.95 -5.72 7.07
N LYS A 57 -3.69 -5.63 7.50
CA LYS A 57 -3.33 -5.92 8.88
C LYS A 57 -4.01 -4.99 9.88
N VAL A 58 -3.97 -3.68 9.63
CA VAL A 58 -4.58 -2.70 10.53
C VAL A 58 -6.10 -2.84 10.56
N TYR A 59 -6.73 -3.02 9.40
CA TYR A 59 -8.17 -3.25 9.32
C TYR A 59 -8.61 -4.56 9.97
N GLY A 60 -7.77 -5.59 9.89
CA GLY A 60 -8.03 -6.88 10.54
C GLY A 60 -8.06 -6.82 12.08
N PHE A 61 -7.37 -5.85 12.69
CA PHE A 61 -7.36 -5.64 14.14
C PHE A 61 -8.36 -4.62 14.66
N GLY A 62 -8.77 -3.65 13.84
CA GLY A 62 -9.57 -2.51 14.29
C GLY A 62 -10.79 -2.16 13.44
N GLY A 63 -11.08 -2.95 12.39
CA GLY A 63 -12.10 -2.60 11.39
C GLY A 63 -11.67 -1.39 10.55
N HIS A 64 -12.57 -0.86 9.74
CA HIS A 64 -12.31 0.34 8.92
C HIS A 64 -12.64 1.64 9.65
N MET A 65 -13.59 1.59 10.59
CA MET A 65 -13.98 2.69 11.46
C MET A 65 -14.55 2.15 12.76
N GLN A 66 -14.69 3.03 13.75
CA GLN A 66 -15.26 2.69 15.04
C GLN A 66 -16.36 3.70 15.42
N VAL A 67 -17.39 3.21 16.09
CA VAL A 67 -18.31 4.07 16.85
C VAL A 67 -17.87 3.98 18.29
N ALA A 68 -17.22 5.02 18.81
CA ALA A 68 -16.62 5.02 20.13
C ALA A 68 -17.39 5.94 21.07
N GLY A 69 -17.57 5.51 22.31
CA GLY A 69 -18.07 6.37 23.40
C GLY A 69 -17.04 7.43 23.76
N VAL A 70 -17.49 8.66 23.98
CA VAL A 70 -16.63 9.77 24.40
C VAL A 70 -16.98 10.16 25.83
N SER A 71 -15.98 10.06 26.71
CA SER A 71 -16.16 10.55 28.10
C SER A 71 -16.24 12.07 28.14
N ALA A 72 -17.10 12.59 29.06
CA ALA A 72 -17.26 14.02 29.27
C ALA A 72 -15.96 14.74 29.68
N ASP A 73 -15.04 14.02 30.33
CA ASP A 73 -13.79 14.57 30.87
C ASP A 73 -12.59 14.40 29.89
N ASN A 74 -12.78 13.76 28.77
CA ASN A 74 -11.71 13.45 27.78
C ASN A 74 -10.46 12.75 28.38
N ARG A 75 -10.56 12.22 29.61
CA ARG A 75 -9.47 11.61 30.39
C ARG A 75 -9.64 10.11 30.62
N SER A 76 -10.85 9.60 30.45
CA SER A 76 -11.19 8.19 30.60
C SER A 76 -11.79 7.66 29.29
N GLU A 77 -11.61 6.36 29.05
CA GLU A 77 -12.29 5.68 27.97
C GLU A 77 -13.81 5.79 28.16
N GLY A 78 -14.50 6.44 27.23
CA GLY A 78 -15.96 6.56 27.28
C GLY A 78 -16.61 5.20 27.05
N SER A 79 -17.82 5.03 27.61
CA SER A 79 -18.66 3.89 27.23
C SER A 79 -19.82 4.36 26.34
N LEU A 80 -20.32 3.42 25.53
CA LEU A 80 -21.56 3.60 24.80
C LEU A 80 -22.48 2.38 25.03
N ILE A 81 -23.78 2.60 24.98
CA ILE A 81 -24.76 1.51 25.07
C ILE A 81 -24.96 0.91 23.70
N ALA A 82 -24.40 -0.29 23.48
CA ALA A 82 -24.55 -1.08 22.27
C ALA A 82 -25.75 -2.03 22.39
N ASP A 83 -26.95 -1.48 22.37
CA ASP A 83 -28.15 -2.29 22.40
C ASP A 83 -28.40 -3.02 21.08
N LYS A 84 -29.32 -4.00 21.09
CA LYS A 84 -29.63 -4.78 19.90
C LYS A 84 -30.24 -3.93 18.77
N ALA A 85 -30.89 -2.80 19.08
CA ALA A 85 -31.47 -1.92 18.09
C ALA A 85 -30.36 -1.20 17.34
N LEU A 86 -29.41 -0.60 18.04
CA LEU A 86 -28.26 0.06 17.45
C LEU A 86 -27.42 -0.90 16.57
N LEU A 87 -27.08 -2.08 17.11
CA LEU A 87 -26.29 -3.07 16.36
C LEU A 87 -27.00 -3.54 15.09
N LYS A 88 -28.33 -3.67 15.13
CA LYS A 88 -29.13 -4.04 13.96
C LYS A 88 -29.14 -2.93 12.92
N GLU A 89 -29.44 -1.69 13.32
CA GLU A 89 -29.48 -0.54 12.43
C GLU A 89 -28.11 -0.29 11.76
N LEU A 90 -27.00 -0.41 12.50
CA LEU A 90 -25.66 -0.31 11.95
C LEU A 90 -25.34 -1.40 10.91
N LYS A 91 -25.84 -2.63 11.14
CA LYS A 91 -25.66 -3.75 10.22
C LYS A 91 -26.50 -3.64 8.95
N GLU A 92 -27.62 -2.91 8.99
CA GLU A 92 -28.51 -2.68 7.84
C GLU A 92 -28.00 -1.54 6.92
N VAL A 93 -26.96 -0.79 7.31
CA VAL A 93 -26.36 0.24 6.46
C VAL A 93 -25.71 -0.40 5.24
N GLU A 94 -26.04 0.09 4.06
CA GLU A 94 -25.50 -0.42 2.80
C GLU A 94 -23.96 -0.26 2.76
N GLY A 95 -23.24 -1.34 2.51
CA GLY A 95 -21.79 -1.41 2.47
C GLY A 95 -21.15 -1.81 3.80
N VAL A 96 -21.93 -2.00 4.89
CA VAL A 96 -21.43 -2.56 6.14
C VAL A 96 -21.40 -4.08 6.05
N GLU A 97 -20.23 -4.67 6.27
CA GLU A 97 -20.01 -6.12 6.26
C GLU A 97 -20.10 -6.71 7.68
N LYS A 98 -19.41 -6.06 8.64
CA LYS A 98 -19.34 -6.54 10.03
C LYS A 98 -19.53 -5.40 11.00
N VAL A 99 -20.22 -5.72 12.12
CA VAL A 99 -20.45 -4.82 13.26
C VAL A 99 -20.08 -5.59 14.51
N GLN A 100 -19.00 -5.18 15.19
CA GLN A 100 -18.37 -5.96 16.26
C GLN A 100 -18.13 -5.09 17.50
N PRO A 101 -18.97 -5.21 18.54
CA PRO A 101 -18.75 -4.52 19.79
C PRO A 101 -17.56 -5.11 20.55
N PHE A 102 -16.76 -4.24 21.19
CA PHE A 102 -15.64 -4.64 22.04
C PHE A 102 -15.48 -3.71 23.23
N ILE A 103 -14.75 -4.18 24.22
CA ILE A 103 -14.36 -3.40 25.39
C ILE A 103 -12.84 -3.31 25.40
N GLN A 104 -12.33 -2.08 25.43
CA GLN A 104 -10.91 -1.84 25.59
C GLN A 104 -10.63 -1.28 26.98
N LYS A 105 -9.54 -1.71 27.59
CA LYS A 105 -9.07 -1.16 28.86
C LYS A 105 -7.56 -1.18 28.93
N THR A 106 -7.01 -0.05 29.30
CA THR A 106 -5.58 0.05 29.57
C THR A 106 -5.25 -0.51 30.95
N GLY A 107 -4.15 -1.23 31.05
CA GLY A 107 -3.68 -1.84 32.28
C GLY A 107 -2.16 -2.04 32.26
N MET A 108 -1.64 -2.52 33.37
CA MET A 108 -0.23 -2.89 33.52
C MET A 108 -0.13 -4.38 33.80
N ILE A 109 0.51 -5.09 32.89
CA ILE A 109 0.84 -6.51 33.07
C ILE A 109 2.08 -6.64 33.95
N VAL A 110 2.04 -7.62 34.84
CA VAL A 110 3.17 -7.94 35.73
C VAL A 110 3.41 -9.45 35.69
N ALA A 111 4.61 -9.84 35.31
CA ALA A 111 5.08 -11.21 35.31
C ALA A 111 6.60 -11.25 35.49
N ASN A 112 7.13 -12.24 36.18
CA ASN A 112 8.57 -12.49 36.36
C ASN A 112 9.40 -11.25 36.77
N ASN A 113 8.83 -10.38 37.59
CA ASN A 113 9.45 -9.12 38.05
C ASN A 113 9.58 -8.02 36.98
N GLU A 114 8.98 -8.23 35.79
CA GLU A 114 8.86 -7.26 34.71
C GLU A 114 7.45 -6.67 34.69
N TYR A 115 7.33 -5.45 34.17
CA TYR A 115 6.05 -4.75 34.02
C TYR A 115 6.00 -3.97 32.72
N GLU A 116 4.84 -4.04 32.04
CA GLU A 116 4.58 -3.33 30.77
C GLU A 116 3.15 -2.79 30.75
N GLY A 117 2.98 -1.63 30.12
CA GLY A 117 1.65 -1.07 29.82
C GLY A 117 1.01 -1.80 28.65
N ILE A 118 -0.25 -2.22 28.80
CA ILE A 118 -0.98 -2.90 27.73
C ILE A 118 -2.39 -2.35 27.59
N ALA A 119 -2.97 -2.48 26.39
CA ALA A 119 -4.38 -2.31 26.11
C ALA A 119 -5.02 -3.70 25.95
N ILE A 120 -5.96 -4.03 26.80
CA ILE A 120 -6.71 -5.28 26.69
C ILE A 120 -7.96 -5.04 25.90
N LYS A 121 -8.15 -5.81 24.84
CA LYS A 121 -9.36 -5.85 24.04
C LYS A 121 -10.18 -7.07 24.41
N GLY A 122 -11.29 -6.82 25.11
CA GLY A 122 -12.30 -7.84 25.44
C GLY A 122 -13.25 -8.03 24.28
N ILE A 123 -13.28 -9.25 23.74
CA ILE A 123 -14.09 -9.61 22.58
C ILE A 123 -15.12 -10.67 22.94
N GLY A 124 -16.28 -10.61 22.30
CA GLY A 124 -17.41 -11.53 22.53
C GLY A 124 -17.37 -12.76 21.65
N LYS A 125 -18.37 -13.63 21.87
CA LYS A 125 -18.49 -14.91 21.10
C LYS A 125 -18.68 -14.69 19.60
N GLU A 126 -19.40 -13.63 19.21
CA GLU A 126 -19.70 -13.33 17.81
C GLU A 126 -18.60 -12.52 17.10
N TYR A 127 -17.51 -12.19 17.83
CA TYR A 127 -16.40 -11.46 17.24
C TYR A 127 -15.65 -12.33 16.23
N ASP A 128 -15.42 -11.80 15.03
CA ASP A 128 -14.65 -12.50 14.01
C ASP A 128 -13.15 -12.49 14.32
N CYS A 129 -12.67 -13.60 14.82
CA CYS A 129 -11.26 -13.80 15.16
C CYS A 129 -10.42 -14.31 13.98
N SER A 130 -10.94 -14.40 12.75
CA SER A 130 -10.26 -15.02 11.61
C SER A 130 -8.89 -14.41 11.36
N PHE A 131 -8.80 -13.08 11.39
CA PHE A 131 -7.54 -12.38 11.21
C PHE A 131 -6.57 -12.61 12.37
N ILE A 132 -7.04 -12.52 13.62
CA ILE A 132 -6.23 -12.76 14.82
C ILE A 132 -5.68 -14.19 14.78
N ASN A 133 -6.53 -15.18 14.40
CA ASN A 133 -6.14 -16.57 14.24
C ASN A 133 -5.01 -16.76 13.22
N SER A 134 -5.03 -16.01 12.13
CA SER A 134 -3.96 -16.08 11.12
C SER A 134 -2.61 -15.55 11.63
N CYS A 135 -2.63 -14.73 12.68
CA CYS A 135 -1.44 -14.17 13.31
C CYS A 135 -0.91 -15.02 14.49
N ILE A 136 -1.63 -16.06 14.92
CA ILE A 136 -1.18 -16.92 16.04
C ILE A 136 0.01 -17.75 15.59
N ILE A 137 1.09 -17.69 16.39
CA ILE A 137 2.32 -18.46 16.17
C ILE A 137 2.47 -19.64 17.13
N GLU A 138 1.87 -19.54 18.32
CA GLU A 138 1.91 -20.57 19.35
C GLU A 138 0.56 -20.66 20.07
N GLY A 139 0.07 -21.86 20.35
CA GLY A 139 -1.22 -22.09 21.01
C GLY A 139 -2.43 -21.99 20.07
N GLU A 140 -3.62 -21.84 20.64
CA GLU A 140 -4.88 -21.71 19.91
C GLU A 140 -5.73 -20.62 20.53
N MET A 141 -6.50 -19.91 19.68
CA MET A 141 -7.44 -18.89 20.14
C MET A 141 -8.48 -19.54 21.06
N PRO A 142 -8.63 -19.06 22.30
CA PRO A 142 -9.64 -19.61 23.20
C PRO A 142 -11.05 -19.24 22.73
N GLU A 143 -12.01 -20.15 22.94
CA GLU A 143 -13.41 -19.82 22.77
C GLU A 143 -13.83 -18.88 23.89
N PHE A 144 -14.14 -17.64 23.53
CA PHE A 144 -14.63 -16.64 24.47
C PHE A 144 -16.16 -16.72 24.58
N THR A 145 -16.66 -16.44 25.78
CA THR A 145 -18.08 -16.40 26.08
C THR A 145 -18.45 -15.04 26.68
N ASP A 146 -19.68 -14.59 26.43
CA ASP A 146 -20.15 -13.29 26.93
C ASP A 146 -20.65 -13.36 28.38
N THR A 147 -20.82 -14.56 28.94
CA THR A 147 -21.50 -14.81 30.21
C THR A 147 -20.58 -15.18 31.36
N ALA A 148 -19.36 -15.61 31.09
CA ALA A 148 -18.41 -16.02 32.11
C ALA A 148 -16.97 -15.68 31.72
N SER A 149 -16.12 -15.45 32.72
CA SER A 149 -14.70 -15.24 32.49
C SER A 149 -14.05 -16.55 32.03
N SER A 150 -13.31 -16.50 30.94
CA SER A 150 -12.51 -17.61 30.46
C SER A 150 -11.24 -17.84 31.30
N GLY A 151 -10.79 -16.80 32.00
CA GLY A 151 -9.51 -16.77 32.70
C GLY A 151 -8.30 -16.85 31.78
N LYS A 152 -8.50 -16.62 30.48
CA LYS A 152 -7.49 -16.75 29.43
C LYS A 152 -7.18 -15.41 28.77
N ILE A 153 -5.95 -15.28 28.27
CA ILE A 153 -5.49 -14.13 27.52
C ILE A 153 -4.64 -14.57 26.34
N VAL A 154 -4.72 -13.82 25.25
CA VAL A 154 -3.87 -13.95 24.07
C VAL A 154 -2.97 -12.72 24.04
N ILE A 155 -1.67 -12.92 24.05
CA ILE A 155 -0.66 -11.85 24.08
C ILE A 155 0.23 -11.90 22.85
N SER A 156 0.89 -10.79 22.55
CA SER A 156 1.86 -10.77 21.45
C SER A 156 3.16 -11.46 21.80
N LYS A 157 3.93 -11.86 20.78
CA LYS A 157 5.26 -12.41 20.95
C LYS A 157 6.22 -11.42 21.60
N SER A 158 6.15 -10.15 21.20
CA SER A 158 6.95 -9.06 21.80
C SER A 158 6.72 -8.97 23.31
N LEU A 159 5.45 -9.02 23.73
CA LEU A 159 5.08 -8.96 25.14
C LEU A 159 5.50 -10.25 25.87
N ALA A 160 5.32 -11.42 25.27
CA ALA A 160 5.74 -12.71 25.84
C ALA A 160 7.24 -12.75 26.09
N ASP A 161 8.04 -12.26 25.14
CA ASP A 161 9.51 -12.23 25.26
C ASP A 161 9.97 -11.23 26.34
N LYS A 162 9.38 -10.02 26.39
CA LYS A 162 9.65 -9.02 27.44
C LYS A 162 9.33 -9.57 28.85
N MET A 163 8.17 -10.24 28.97
CA MET A 163 7.72 -10.83 30.23
C MET A 163 8.36 -12.18 30.54
N GLN A 164 9.21 -12.71 29.66
CA GLN A 164 9.82 -14.05 29.75
C GLN A 164 8.76 -15.13 30.06
N SER A 165 7.59 -15.02 29.44
CA SER A 165 6.42 -15.86 29.71
C SER A 165 6.08 -16.74 28.53
N LYS A 166 5.49 -17.93 28.81
CA LYS A 166 5.12 -18.93 27.82
C LYS A 166 3.64 -19.29 27.93
N ILE A 167 3.12 -20.05 26.96
CA ILE A 167 1.79 -20.62 27.02
C ILE A 167 1.61 -21.42 28.30
N GLY A 168 0.47 -21.22 28.97
CA GLY A 168 0.11 -21.83 30.25
C GLY A 168 0.57 -21.06 31.47
N ASP A 169 1.46 -20.08 31.33
CA ASP A 169 1.87 -19.24 32.45
C ASP A 169 0.72 -18.30 32.88
N LYS A 170 0.74 -17.98 34.16
CA LYS A 170 -0.24 -17.07 34.76
C LYS A 170 0.37 -15.70 34.94
N ILE A 171 -0.26 -14.69 34.33
CA ILE A 171 0.12 -13.29 34.43
C ILE A 171 -0.92 -12.51 35.21
N THR A 172 -0.49 -11.45 35.89
CA THR A 172 -1.39 -10.57 36.63
C THR A 172 -1.44 -9.22 35.96
N ILE A 173 -2.65 -8.71 35.76
CA ILE A 173 -2.88 -7.43 35.13
C ILE A 173 -3.54 -6.50 36.14
N TYR A 174 -2.95 -5.35 36.34
CA TYR A 174 -3.44 -4.28 37.20
C TYR A 174 -4.09 -3.19 36.37
N PHE A 175 -5.31 -2.86 36.75
CA PHE A 175 -6.09 -1.77 36.18
C PHE A 175 -6.19 -0.66 37.25
N ILE A 176 -5.78 0.54 36.90
CA ILE A 176 -5.65 1.66 37.87
C ILE A 176 -6.86 2.57 37.80
N GLU A 177 -7.48 2.71 36.64
CA GLU A 177 -8.60 3.59 36.42
C GLU A 177 -9.89 3.04 37.05
N GLY A 178 -10.58 3.85 37.82
CA GLY A 178 -11.78 3.45 38.60
C GLY A 178 -11.49 2.67 39.87
N GLY A 179 -10.23 2.69 40.34
CA GLY A 179 -9.75 1.94 41.54
C GLY A 179 -8.85 0.78 41.12
N MET A 180 -7.90 0.40 41.97
CA MET A 180 -6.96 -0.68 41.68
C MET A 180 -7.69 -2.03 41.65
N LYS A 181 -7.81 -2.60 40.44
CA LYS A 181 -8.32 -3.96 40.22
C LYS A 181 -7.24 -4.83 39.64
N ALA A 182 -7.17 -6.07 40.07
CA ALA A 182 -6.22 -7.06 39.51
C ALA A 182 -6.99 -8.25 38.92
N ARG A 183 -6.51 -8.75 37.81
CA ARG A 183 -6.99 -10.00 37.21
C ARG A 183 -5.81 -10.92 36.91
N ARG A 184 -5.93 -12.18 37.29
CA ARG A 184 -4.95 -13.21 36.99
C ARG A 184 -5.48 -14.06 35.84
N LEU A 185 -4.75 -14.02 34.71
CA LEU A 185 -5.15 -14.70 33.48
C LEU A 185 -4.05 -15.68 33.03
N THR A 186 -4.44 -16.74 32.33
CA THR A 186 -3.52 -17.74 31.78
C THR A 186 -3.28 -17.48 30.30
N ILE A 187 -2.04 -17.46 29.87
CA ILE A 187 -1.68 -17.29 28.45
C ILE A 187 -2.14 -18.51 27.67
N ALA A 188 -3.08 -18.32 26.73
CA ALA A 188 -3.65 -19.37 25.90
C ALA A 188 -3.02 -19.45 24.52
N ALA A 189 -2.65 -18.30 23.97
CA ALA A 189 -2.01 -18.21 22.66
C ALA A 189 -1.06 -17.00 22.60
N ILE A 190 -0.11 -17.09 21.69
CA ILE A 190 0.84 -16.01 21.38
C ILE A 190 0.69 -15.67 19.89
N PHE A 191 0.46 -14.39 19.57
CA PHE A 191 0.32 -13.89 18.21
C PHE A 191 1.49 -12.98 17.83
N ARG A 192 1.66 -12.76 16.53
CA ARG A 192 2.62 -11.81 15.97
C ARG A 192 2.02 -11.15 14.73
N THR A 193 1.97 -9.83 14.73
CA THR A 193 1.48 -9.05 13.58
C THR A 193 2.60 -8.50 12.73
N HIS A 194 3.80 -8.41 13.29
CA HIS A 194 4.93 -7.62 12.83
C HIS A 194 4.69 -6.10 12.85
N ILE A 195 3.58 -5.63 13.40
CA ILE A 195 3.32 -4.20 13.64
C ILE A 195 3.70 -3.89 15.08
N THR A 196 4.84 -3.24 15.27
CA THR A 196 5.44 -3.02 16.59
C THR A 196 4.50 -2.30 17.56
N GLU A 197 3.74 -1.31 17.05
CA GLU A 197 2.77 -0.56 17.86
C GLU A 197 1.64 -1.46 18.38
N LEU A 198 1.14 -2.39 17.55
CA LEU A 198 0.10 -3.33 17.95
C LEU A 198 0.67 -4.44 18.85
N ASP A 199 1.82 -4.99 18.46
CA ASP A 199 2.46 -6.09 19.18
C ASP A 199 2.93 -5.68 20.59
N ASN A 200 3.28 -4.41 20.81
CA ASN A 200 3.67 -3.92 22.13
C ASN A 200 2.49 -3.55 23.05
N ALA A 201 1.34 -3.24 22.47
CA ALA A 201 0.24 -2.66 23.23
C ALA A 201 -0.96 -3.59 23.38
N LEU A 202 -1.29 -4.39 22.35
CA LEU A 202 -2.58 -5.07 22.27
C LEU A 202 -2.52 -6.50 22.83
N SER A 203 -3.56 -6.87 23.60
CA SER A 203 -3.81 -8.21 24.09
C SER A 203 -5.32 -8.51 24.07
N PHE A 204 -5.71 -9.77 23.92
CA PHE A 204 -7.10 -10.16 23.79
C PHE A 204 -7.55 -11.02 24.94
N THR A 205 -8.77 -10.76 25.45
CA THR A 205 -9.44 -11.58 26.45
C THR A 205 -10.95 -11.63 26.17
N ASP A 206 -11.70 -12.34 27.00
CA ASP A 206 -13.16 -12.35 26.89
C ASP A 206 -13.78 -11.01 27.32
N ILE A 207 -14.89 -10.63 26.67
CA ILE A 207 -15.62 -9.38 26.93
C ILE A 207 -16.16 -9.32 28.36
N TYR A 208 -16.48 -10.48 28.98
CA TYR A 208 -16.94 -10.55 30.35
C TYR A 208 -15.87 -10.07 31.33
N THR A 209 -14.64 -10.54 31.19
CA THR A 209 -13.50 -10.11 32.00
C THR A 209 -13.25 -8.61 31.88
N ALA A 210 -13.20 -8.08 30.64
CA ALA A 210 -13.02 -6.65 30.41
C ALA A 210 -14.16 -5.80 30.99
N ARG A 211 -15.40 -6.27 30.85
CA ARG A 211 -16.59 -5.63 31.44
C ARG A 211 -16.54 -5.58 32.95
N SER A 212 -16.16 -6.70 33.59
CA SER A 212 -16.05 -6.82 35.04
C SER A 212 -14.98 -5.91 35.67
N VAL A 213 -14.00 -5.52 34.90
CA VAL A 213 -12.96 -4.56 35.31
C VAL A 213 -13.50 -3.14 35.31
N ASN A 214 -14.36 -2.79 34.36
CA ASN A 214 -14.95 -1.48 34.21
C ASN A 214 -16.21 -1.24 35.08
N ASP A 215 -16.72 -2.30 35.73
CA ASP A 215 -18.04 -2.27 36.45
C ASP A 215 -19.21 -1.90 35.51
N TRP A 216 -19.07 -2.25 34.20
CA TRP A 216 -20.04 -1.91 33.19
C TRP A 216 -21.20 -2.89 33.12
N LYS A 217 -22.35 -2.39 32.67
CA LYS A 217 -23.55 -3.21 32.42
C LYS A 217 -23.36 -4.06 31.16
N LYS A 218 -24.31 -4.98 30.97
CA LYS A 218 -24.22 -5.99 29.88
C LYS A 218 -24.09 -5.38 28.48
N ASP A 219 -24.78 -4.26 28.25
CA ASP A 219 -24.85 -3.63 26.93
C ASP A 219 -23.86 -2.43 26.78
N GLU A 220 -23.04 -2.19 27.81
CA GLU A 220 -22.00 -1.16 27.76
C GLU A 220 -20.72 -1.71 27.13
N VAL A 221 -20.17 -0.95 26.15
CA VAL A 221 -18.94 -1.27 25.40
C VAL A 221 -18.10 -0.01 25.22
N SER A 222 -16.81 -0.16 24.94
CA SER A 222 -15.93 0.99 24.63
C SER A 222 -16.23 1.52 23.24
N ALA A 223 -16.36 0.62 22.27
CA ALA A 223 -16.63 0.98 20.90
C ALA A 223 -17.23 -0.21 20.12
N ILE A 224 -17.72 0.10 18.93
CA ILE A 224 -18.20 -0.86 17.95
C ILE A 224 -17.33 -0.71 16.70
N GLU A 225 -16.61 -1.77 16.34
CA GLU A 225 -15.85 -1.83 15.09
C GLU A 225 -16.76 -2.11 13.92
N ILE A 226 -16.52 -1.42 12.83
CA ILE A 226 -17.29 -1.55 11.60
C ILE A 226 -16.34 -1.84 10.45
N THR A 227 -16.59 -2.96 9.78
CA THR A 227 -15.92 -3.34 8.55
C THR A 227 -16.86 -3.08 7.38
N ILE A 228 -16.35 -2.47 6.32
CA ILE A 228 -17.09 -2.14 5.10
C ILE A 228 -16.54 -2.94 3.92
N ASP A 229 -17.37 -3.20 2.93
CA ASP A 229 -17.05 -3.95 1.73
C ASP A 229 -16.11 -3.19 0.77
N ASN A 230 -16.27 -1.86 0.71
CA ASN A 230 -15.51 -1.00 -0.18
C ASN A 230 -15.05 0.28 0.51
N TYR A 231 -13.74 0.37 0.76
CA TYR A 231 -13.13 1.51 1.42
C TYR A 231 -13.35 2.85 0.70
N SER A 232 -13.53 2.86 -0.62
CA SER A 232 -13.80 4.10 -1.36
C SER A 232 -15.11 4.79 -0.98
N ARG A 233 -16.02 4.08 -0.28
CA ARG A 233 -17.30 4.59 0.21
C ARG A 233 -17.27 4.97 1.69
N ILE A 234 -16.09 5.01 2.31
CA ILE A 234 -15.95 5.18 3.77
C ILE A 234 -16.63 6.46 4.26
N ASP A 235 -16.52 7.58 3.54
CA ASP A 235 -17.10 8.85 3.95
C ASP A 235 -18.64 8.81 3.91
N ASP A 236 -19.22 8.18 2.88
CA ASP A 236 -20.67 8.05 2.74
C ASP A 236 -21.25 7.13 3.83
N VAL A 237 -20.59 6.00 4.08
CA VAL A 237 -20.99 5.05 5.13
C VAL A 237 -20.80 5.68 6.50
N ARG A 238 -19.70 6.39 6.75
CA ARG A 238 -19.41 7.11 7.98
C ARG A 238 -20.50 8.14 8.32
N MET A 239 -20.97 8.91 7.34
CA MET A 239 -22.04 9.88 7.56
C MET A 239 -23.34 9.20 8.05
N GLN A 240 -23.69 8.06 7.45
CA GLN A 240 -24.88 7.30 7.86
C GLN A 240 -24.72 6.71 9.26
N ILE A 241 -23.58 6.08 9.55
CA ILE A 241 -23.24 5.51 10.85
C ILE A 241 -23.22 6.58 11.94
N ASN A 242 -22.60 7.73 11.67
CA ASN A 242 -22.54 8.85 12.62
C ASN A 242 -23.95 9.37 12.95
N ARG A 243 -24.85 9.45 11.97
CA ARG A 243 -26.24 9.86 12.20
C ARG A 243 -26.96 8.86 13.10
N ILE A 244 -26.90 7.57 12.79
CA ILE A 244 -27.54 6.50 13.57
C ILE A 244 -26.98 6.49 15.00
N GLY A 245 -25.65 6.48 15.13
CA GLY A 245 -24.99 6.46 16.43
C GLY A 245 -25.31 7.69 17.28
N THR A 246 -25.33 8.89 16.68
CA THR A 246 -25.68 10.13 17.39
C THR A 246 -27.14 10.13 17.86
N GLU A 247 -28.06 9.58 17.07
CA GLU A 247 -29.47 9.48 17.45
C GLU A 247 -29.66 8.55 18.65
N HIS A 248 -28.98 7.40 18.67
CA HIS A 248 -29.01 6.48 19.81
C HIS A 248 -28.29 7.05 21.03
N ALA A 249 -27.14 7.68 20.86
CA ALA A 249 -26.39 8.31 21.93
C ALA A 249 -27.20 9.42 22.61
N TYR A 250 -27.90 10.26 21.82
CA TYR A 250 -28.76 11.29 22.37
C TYR A 250 -29.91 10.72 23.24
N LYS A 251 -30.52 9.61 22.82
CA LYS A 251 -31.56 8.92 23.61
C LYS A 251 -31.03 8.38 24.94
N ASN A 252 -29.77 7.95 24.96
CA ASN A 252 -29.14 7.35 26.14
C ASN A 252 -28.36 8.35 27.00
N GLY A 253 -28.19 9.59 26.54
CA GLY A 253 -27.38 10.61 27.22
C GLY A 253 -25.86 10.44 27.00
N ASP A 254 -25.46 9.62 26.06
CA ASP A 254 -24.08 9.36 25.70
C ASP A 254 -23.56 10.39 24.70
N ARG A 255 -22.23 10.43 24.55
CA ARG A 255 -21.56 11.11 23.43
C ARG A 255 -20.76 10.10 22.64
N ILE A 256 -20.76 10.22 21.32
CA ILE A 256 -20.01 9.34 20.45
C ILE A 256 -19.09 10.11 19.51
N SER A 257 -18.09 9.42 19.02
CA SER A 257 -17.28 9.79 17.85
C SER A 257 -17.23 8.63 16.89
N THR A 258 -17.02 8.93 15.61
CA THR A 258 -16.90 7.91 14.55
C THR A 258 -15.55 8.06 13.83
N PRO A 259 -14.42 7.83 14.53
CA PRO A 259 -13.13 7.91 13.91
C PRO A 259 -12.93 6.79 12.89
N THR A 260 -12.28 7.11 11.78
CA THR A 260 -11.73 6.09 10.86
C THR A 260 -10.48 5.48 11.47
N ILE A 261 -10.10 4.32 11.00
CA ILE A 261 -8.86 3.67 11.45
C ILE A 261 -7.62 4.53 11.13
N GLU A 262 -7.68 5.31 10.06
CA GLU A 262 -6.62 6.27 9.70
C GLU A 262 -6.48 7.41 10.73
N GLU A 263 -7.61 7.84 11.30
CA GLU A 263 -7.63 8.86 12.37
C GLU A 263 -7.19 8.28 13.72
N LEU A 264 -7.39 6.98 13.95
CA LEU A 264 -6.95 6.28 15.16
C LEU A 264 -5.43 6.00 15.16
N TYR A 265 -4.85 5.72 14.00
CA TYR A 265 -3.41 5.43 13.84
C TYR A 265 -2.73 6.41 12.88
N PRO A 266 -2.77 7.73 13.15
CA PRO A 266 -2.32 8.75 12.20
C PRO A 266 -0.83 8.64 11.86
N GLY A 267 0.01 8.19 12.80
CA GLY A 267 1.43 8.01 12.57
C GLY A 267 1.73 7.00 11.46
N MET A 268 1.07 5.87 11.49
CA MET A 268 1.23 4.81 10.49
C MET A 268 0.73 5.24 9.11
N PHE A 269 -0.45 5.84 9.03
CA PHE A 269 -1.01 6.28 7.75
C PHE A 269 -0.28 7.50 7.16
N THR A 270 0.26 8.39 7.99
CA THR A 270 1.15 9.47 7.55
C THR A 270 2.43 8.89 6.91
N TRP A 271 3.01 7.87 7.53
CA TRP A 271 4.18 7.18 6.98
C TRP A 271 3.87 6.49 5.63
N LEU A 272 2.69 5.84 5.51
CA LEU A 272 2.24 5.29 4.22
C LEU A 272 2.08 6.38 3.15
N GLY A 273 1.65 7.59 3.53
CA GLY A 273 1.59 8.75 2.63
C GLY A 273 2.96 9.21 2.12
N VAL A 274 4.01 9.10 2.93
CA VAL A 274 5.40 9.39 2.51
C VAL A 274 5.87 8.41 1.43
N LEU A 275 5.42 7.16 1.48
CA LEU A 275 5.73 6.18 0.43
C LEU A 275 5.16 6.61 -0.93
N ASP A 276 3.96 7.19 -0.98
CA ASP A 276 3.39 7.73 -2.22
C ASP A 276 4.26 8.83 -2.82
N GLN A 277 4.76 9.73 -1.98
CA GLN A 277 5.69 10.78 -2.41
C GLN A 277 6.99 10.19 -3.00
N THR A 278 7.51 9.17 -2.35
CA THR A 278 8.73 8.46 -2.80
C THR A 278 8.55 7.84 -4.18
N VAL A 279 7.37 7.25 -4.47
CA VAL A 279 7.05 6.73 -5.80
C VAL A 279 7.11 7.82 -6.86
N TRP A 280 6.46 8.96 -6.61
CA TRP A 280 6.47 10.05 -7.57
C TRP A 280 7.88 10.54 -7.86
N ILE A 281 8.75 10.64 -6.86
CA ILE A 281 10.16 11.01 -7.03
C ILE A 281 10.89 9.98 -7.89
N ILE A 282 10.72 8.68 -7.61
CA ILE A 282 11.34 7.61 -8.39
C ILE A 282 10.84 7.65 -9.84
N LEU A 283 9.54 7.81 -10.07
CA LEU A 283 8.95 7.86 -11.40
C LEU A 283 9.49 9.04 -12.21
N ILE A 284 9.58 10.23 -11.62
CA ILE A 284 10.14 11.43 -12.26
C ILE A 284 11.61 11.18 -12.62
N LEU A 285 12.40 10.62 -11.71
CA LEU A 285 13.82 10.33 -11.94
C LEU A 285 14.00 9.32 -13.06
N VAL A 286 13.21 8.25 -13.08
CA VAL A 286 13.23 7.22 -14.14
C VAL A 286 12.86 7.82 -15.49
N ILE A 287 11.82 8.66 -15.56
CA ILE A 287 11.41 9.36 -16.78
C ILE A 287 12.54 10.29 -17.27
N CYS A 288 13.20 11.01 -16.37
CA CYS A 288 14.35 11.86 -16.75
C CYS A 288 15.51 11.04 -17.33
N ILE A 289 15.88 9.92 -16.69
CA ILE A 289 16.95 9.04 -17.20
C ILE A 289 16.58 8.47 -18.57
N ALA A 290 15.36 7.99 -18.74
CA ALA A 290 14.85 7.49 -20.02
C ALA A 290 14.89 8.59 -21.10
N ALA A 291 14.48 9.81 -20.77
CA ALA A 291 14.51 10.97 -21.66
C ALA A 291 15.94 11.29 -22.11
N PHE A 292 16.88 11.40 -21.17
CA PHE A 292 18.31 11.67 -21.51
C PHE A 292 18.90 10.58 -22.39
N THR A 293 18.62 9.31 -22.09
CA THR A 293 19.11 8.18 -22.90
C THR A 293 18.54 8.22 -24.32
N MET A 294 17.26 8.55 -24.46
CA MET A 294 16.59 8.69 -25.75
C MET A 294 17.07 9.91 -26.55
N ILE A 295 17.30 11.06 -25.90
CA ILE A 295 17.89 12.25 -26.53
C ILE A 295 19.24 11.90 -27.11
N SER A 296 20.14 11.30 -26.32
CA SER A 296 21.47 10.90 -26.76
C SER A 296 21.42 9.91 -27.94
N GLY A 297 20.55 8.90 -27.84
CA GLY A 297 20.34 7.93 -28.92
C GLY A 297 19.83 8.56 -30.22
N LEU A 298 18.87 9.50 -30.14
CA LEU A 298 18.36 10.21 -31.30
C LEU A 298 19.39 11.16 -31.91
N LEU A 299 20.19 11.86 -31.10
CA LEU A 299 21.27 12.73 -31.58
C LEU A 299 22.30 11.95 -32.37
N ILE A 300 22.77 10.81 -31.85
CA ILE A 300 23.73 9.96 -32.53
C ILE A 300 23.13 9.47 -33.86
N LEU A 301 21.86 9.07 -33.86
CA LEU A 301 21.16 8.63 -35.08
C LEU A 301 21.06 9.78 -36.11
N ILE A 302 20.72 10.97 -35.72
CA ILE A 302 20.61 12.14 -36.62
C ILE A 302 21.97 12.43 -37.26
N LEU A 303 23.05 12.39 -36.48
CA LEU A 303 24.41 12.62 -36.99
C LEU A 303 24.84 11.55 -37.99
N GLU A 304 24.58 10.27 -37.68
CA GLU A 304 24.94 9.16 -38.59
C GLU A 304 24.13 9.15 -39.89
N LYS A 305 22.83 9.54 -39.81
CA LYS A 305 21.94 9.62 -40.96
C LYS A 305 21.97 10.98 -41.66
N GLY A 306 22.99 11.81 -41.39
CA GLY A 306 23.15 13.12 -42.00
C GLY A 306 23.08 13.10 -43.53
N ASN A 307 23.72 12.13 -44.20
CA ASN A 307 23.66 11.94 -45.66
C ASN A 307 22.22 11.70 -46.16
N LEU A 308 21.46 10.85 -45.46
CA LEU A 308 20.05 10.59 -45.79
C LEU A 308 19.23 11.88 -45.64
N ILE A 309 19.45 12.67 -44.59
CA ILE A 309 18.79 13.94 -44.35
C ILE A 309 19.12 14.93 -45.48
N GLY A 310 20.41 14.99 -45.87
CA GLY A 310 20.87 15.81 -47.01
C GLY A 310 20.19 15.46 -48.33
N ILE A 311 20.10 14.19 -48.67
CA ILE A 311 19.41 13.70 -49.86
C ILE A 311 17.93 14.02 -49.84
N LEU A 312 17.23 13.80 -48.70
CA LEU A 312 15.82 14.10 -48.57
C LEU A 312 15.56 15.63 -48.73
N LYS A 313 16.44 16.47 -48.20
CA LYS A 313 16.35 17.92 -48.40
C LYS A 313 16.62 18.33 -49.86
N ALA A 314 17.58 17.72 -50.50
CA ALA A 314 17.91 17.99 -51.92
C ALA A 314 16.74 17.64 -52.88
N ILE A 315 15.96 16.62 -52.56
CA ILE A 315 14.74 16.22 -53.30
C ILE A 315 13.52 17.14 -52.92
N GLY A 316 13.68 18.09 -51.98
CA GLY A 316 12.64 19.04 -51.64
C GLY A 316 11.77 18.63 -50.44
N ALA A 317 12.15 17.64 -49.62
CA ALA A 317 11.41 17.27 -48.45
C ALA A 317 11.44 18.41 -47.40
N LYS A 318 10.27 18.76 -46.85
CA LYS A 318 10.14 19.79 -45.83
C LYS A 318 10.79 19.31 -44.51
N ASN A 319 11.40 20.24 -43.75
CA ASN A 319 12.00 19.93 -42.45
C ASN A 319 11.01 19.23 -41.47
N VAL A 320 9.72 19.58 -41.52
CA VAL A 320 8.68 18.97 -40.70
C VAL A 320 8.47 17.49 -41.05
N SER A 321 8.49 17.13 -42.35
CA SER A 321 8.36 15.74 -42.78
C SER A 321 9.57 14.89 -42.37
N ILE A 322 10.77 15.46 -42.46
CA ILE A 322 12.00 14.77 -42.01
C ILE A 322 11.95 14.56 -40.47
N ARG A 323 11.54 15.59 -39.70
CA ARG A 323 11.36 15.44 -38.25
C ARG A 323 10.38 14.33 -37.89
N LYS A 324 9.23 14.25 -38.56
CA LYS A 324 8.23 13.19 -38.38
C LYS A 324 8.83 11.80 -38.62
N ILE A 325 9.68 11.61 -39.65
CA ILE A 325 10.35 10.35 -39.88
C ILE A 325 11.17 9.91 -38.68
N PHE A 326 12.01 10.78 -38.12
CA PHE A 326 12.84 10.48 -36.97
C PHE A 326 12.07 10.28 -35.68
N ILE A 327 10.97 11.03 -35.46
CA ILE A 327 10.08 10.82 -34.32
C ILE A 327 9.38 9.46 -34.44
N TYR A 328 8.82 9.08 -35.58
CA TYR A 328 8.24 7.74 -35.77
C TYR A 328 9.28 6.61 -35.58
N TYR A 329 10.50 6.82 -36.06
CA TYR A 329 11.59 5.88 -35.81
C TYR A 329 11.89 5.71 -34.32
N ALA A 330 11.94 6.82 -33.60
CA ALA A 330 12.15 6.79 -32.16
C ALA A 330 10.96 6.14 -31.40
N CYS A 331 9.73 6.36 -31.84
CA CYS A 331 8.55 5.67 -31.29
C CYS A 331 8.67 4.13 -31.42
N PHE A 332 9.25 3.61 -32.52
CA PHE A 332 9.50 2.18 -32.65
C PHE A 332 10.54 1.67 -31.63
N ILE A 333 11.59 2.48 -31.36
CA ILE A 333 12.62 2.13 -30.37
C ILE A 333 12.02 2.13 -28.97
N ILE A 334 11.29 3.20 -28.62
CA ILE A 334 10.60 3.35 -27.33
C ILE A 334 9.62 2.19 -27.12
N GLY A 335 8.72 1.97 -28.08
CA GLY A 335 7.71 0.91 -27.99
C GLY A 335 8.33 -0.47 -27.78
N LYS A 336 9.40 -0.79 -28.52
CA LYS A 336 10.09 -2.08 -28.35
C LYS A 336 10.81 -2.15 -27.00
N GLY A 337 11.45 -1.07 -26.54
CA GLY A 337 12.08 -1.00 -25.23
C GLY A 337 11.06 -1.22 -24.12
N MET A 338 9.91 -0.56 -24.20
CA MET A 338 8.81 -0.72 -23.25
C MET A 338 8.22 -2.14 -23.26
N ILE A 339 8.01 -2.75 -24.41
CA ILE A 339 7.51 -4.14 -24.49
C ILE A 339 8.48 -5.08 -23.77
N ILE A 340 9.79 -4.97 -24.06
CA ILE A 340 10.81 -5.77 -23.38
C ILE A 340 10.80 -5.49 -21.87
N GLY A 341 10.75 -4.21 -21.47
CA GLY A 341 10.70 -3.79 -20.09
C GLY A 341 9.47 -4.30 -19.34
N ASN A 342 8.29 -4.25 -19.99
CA ASN A 342 7.06 -4.81 -19.42
C ASN A 342 7.16 -6.33 -19.22
N ILE A 343 7.62 -7.07 -20.22
CA ILE A 343 7.75 -8.53 -20.12
C ILE A 343 8.70 -8.91 -18.98
N ILE A 344 9.89 -8.30 -18.93
CA ILE A 344 10.88 -8.61 -17.91
C ILE A 344 10.41 -8.11 -16.53
N GLY A 345 9.88 -6.89 -16.43
CA GLY A 345 9.41 -6.31 -15.18
C GLY A 345 8.27 -7.11 -14.54
N ILE A 346 7.26 -7.48 -15.33
CA ILE A 346 6.15 -8.32 -14.87
C ILE A 346 6.67 -9.71 -14.47
N ALA A 347 7.58 -10.32 -15.25
CA ALA A 347 8.15 -11.61 -14.91
C ALA A 347 8.91 -11.57 -13.57
N LEU A 348 9.73 -10.53 -13.33
CA LEU A 348 10.43 -10.35 -12.06
C LEU A 348 9.46 -10.17 -10.88
N CYS A 349 8.40 -9.40 -11.07
CA CYS A 349 7.36 -9.23 -10.05
C CYS A 349 6.64 -10.56 -9.75
N ILE A 350 6.29 -11.36 -10.75
CA ILE A 350 5.67 -12.67 -10.55
C ILE A 350 6.63 -13.63 -9.82
N VAL A 351 7.91 -13.65 -10.20
CA VAL A 351 8.91 -14.47 -9.51
C VAL A 351 9.01 -14.08 -8.04
N GLN A 352 9.09 -12.78 -7.73
CA GLN A 352 9.12 -12.31 -6.35
C GLN A 352 7.85 -12.68 -5.58
N GLN A 353 6.67 -12.51 -6.20
CA GLN A 353 5.39 -12.84 -5.57
C GLN A 353 5.29 -14.34 -5.20
N GLN A 354 5.79 -15.23 -6.07
CA GLN A 354 5.71 -16.67 -5.85
C GLN A 354 6.81 -17.21 -4.93
N THR A 355 8.01 -16.69 -5.06
CA THR A 355 9.19 -17.24 -4.35
C THR A 355 9.54 -16.50 -3.07
N GLY A 356 9.18 -15.20 -2.98
CA GLY A 356 9.58 -14.36 -1.83
C GLY A 356 11.10 -14.23 -1.68
N LEU A 357 11.87 -14.27 -2.80
CA LEU A 357 13.33 -14.26 -2.80
C LEU A 357 13.93 -13.07 -2.04
N ILE A 358 13.30 -11.91 -2.14
CA ILE A 358 13.73 -10.71 -1.44
C ILE A 358 12.95 -10.66 -0.13
N SER A 359 13.64 -11.05 0.95
CA SER A 359 13.16 -10.88 2.32
C SER A 359 13.55 -9.51 2.85
N ILE A 360 12.73 -8.96 3.74
CA ILE A 360 12.95 -7.70 4.44
C ILE A 360 12.87 -7.95 5.95
N ASP A 361 13.40 -7.02 6.72
CA ASP A 361 13.35 -7.12 8.18
C ASP A 361 11.92 -6.86 8.67
N PRO A 362 11.28 -7.86 9.31
CA PRO A 362 9.90 -7.73 9.78
C PRO A 362 9.70 -6.65 10.85
N GLU A 363 10.73 -6.39 11.66
CA GLU A 363 10.65 -5.38 12.73
C GLU A 363 10.63 -3.96 12.17
N MET A 364 11.26 -3.75 11.02
CA MET A 364 11.37 -2.43 10.39
C MET A 364 10.27 -2.18 9.35
N TYR A 365 9.84 -3.22 8.64
CA TYR A 365 8.92 -3.11 7.49
C TYR A 365 7.56 -3.79 7.70
N TYR A 366 7.29 -4.32 8.89
CA TYR A 366 6.03 -4.96 9.28
C TYR A 366 5.67 -6.23 8.47
N MET A 367 6.63 -6.82 7.74
CA MET A 367 6.42 -8.02 6.91
C MET A 367 7.74 -8.74 6.59
N ASP A 368 7.66 -10.06 6.34
CA ASP A 368 8.83 -10.91 6.12
C ASP A 368 9.44 -10.82 4.71
N ARG A 369 8.66 -10.41 3.72
CA ARG A 369 9.04 -10.37 2.30
C ARG A 369 8.46 -9.15 1.61
N VAL A 370 9.14 -8.69 0.54
CA VAL A 370 8.64 -7.60 -0.29
C VAL A 370 7.32 -8.03 -0.95
N PRO A 371 6.20 -7.38 -0.62
CA PRO A 371 4.90 -7.69 -1.20
C PRO A 371 4.82 -7.16 -2.62
N ILE A 372 4.20 -7.91 -3.51
CA ILE A 372 3.97 -7.53 -4.89
C ILE A 372 2.49 -7.61 -5.20
N GLU A 373 1.93 -6.49 -5.61
CA GLU A 373 0.54 -6.45 -6.06
C GLU A 373 0.41 -5.71 -7.39
N PHE A 374 -0.29 -6.34 -8.34
CA PHE A 374 -0.52 -5.74 -9.65
C PHE A 374 -1.71 -4.79 -9.59
N SER A 375 -1.45 -3.52 -9.94
CA SER A 375 -2.46 -2.48 -9.99
C SER A 375 -2.80 -2.11 -11.44
N TRP A 376 -4.07 -1.78 -11.69
CA TRP A 376 -4.50 -1.21 -12.96
C TRP A 376 -3.74 0.09 -13.32
N LEU A 377 -3.15 0.75 -12.33
CA LEU A 377 -2.34 1.97 -12.47
C LEU A 377 -1.14 1.78 -13.41
N LEU A 378 -0.67 0.55 -13.60
CA LEU A 378 0.41 0.22 -14.54
C LEU A 378 0.08 0.63 -15.97
N ILE A 379 -1.20 0.52 -16.40
CA ILE A 379 -1.62 0.84 -17.77
C ILE A 379 -1.47 2.34 -18.06
N PRO A 380 -2.12 3.26 -17.32
CA PRO A 380 -1.98 4.69 -17.59
C PRO A 380 -0.55 5.18 -17.39
N MET A 381 0.23 4.61 -16.48
CA MET A 381 1.64 4.99 -16.27
C MET A 381 2.53 4.59 -17.46
N ASN A 382 2.30 3.42 -18.06
CA ASN A 382 2.98 3.04 -19.30
C ASN A 382 2.63 4.01 -20.45
N VAL A 383 1.37 4.38 -20.61
CA VAL A 383 0.94 5.34 -21.63
C VAL A 383 1.58 6.71 -21.39
N LEU A 384 1.58 7.18 -20.14
CA LEU A 384 2.19 8.45 -19.75
C LEU A 384 3.69 8.46 -20.06
N MET A 385 4.41 7.39 -19.68
CA MET A 385 5.84 7.22 -19.96
C MET A 385 6.13 7.26 -21.47
N PHE A 386 5.30 6.60 -22.30
CA PHE A 386 5.42 6.63 -23.75
C PHE A 386 5.22 8.05 -24.31
N ILE A 387 4.19 8.75 -23.86
CA ILE A 387 3.87 10.12 -24.31
C ILE A 387 5.00 11.08 -23.94
N ILE A 388 5.45 11.08 -22.68
CA ILE A 388 6.51 11.99 -22.21
C ILE A 388 7.82 11.69 -22.95
N SER A 389 8.22 10.42 -23.06
CA SER A 389 9.45 10.03 -23.77
C SER A 389 9.42 10.44 -25.24
N THR A 390 8.26 10.35 -25.89
CA THR A 390 8.09 10.81 -27.28
C THR A 390 8.12 12.33 -27.39
N ALA A 391 7.46 13.04 -26.47
CA ALA A 391 7.42 14.51 -26.46
C ALA A 391 8.81 15.12 -26.28
N VAL A 392 9.63 14.58 -25.40
CA VAL A 392 11.00 15.04 -25.15
C VAL A 392 11.85 14.97 -26.40
N LEU A 393 11.60 14.02 -27.32
CA LEU A 393 12.36 13.86 -28.56
C LEU A 393 12.09 14.96 -29.60
N VAL A 394 11.06 15.76 -29.40
CA VAL A 394 10.80 16.92 -30.28
C VAL A 394 11.96 17.93 -30.20
N LEU A 395 12.56 18.12 -29.00
CA LEU A 395 13.68 19.04 -28.80
C LEU A 395 14.90 18.69 -29.67
N PRO A 396 15.51 17.50 -29.57
CA PRO A 396 16.67 17.13 -30.42
C PRO A 396 16.30 17.04 -31.91
N SER A 397 15.06 16.73 -32.26
CA SER A 397 14.63 16.71 -33.67
C SER A 397 14.71 18.07 -34.35
N MET A 398 14.72 19.19 -33.58
CA MET A 398 14.88 20.53 -34.14
C MET A 398 16.27 20.75 -34.76
N LEU A 399 17.30 20.01 -34.34
CA LEU A 399 18.63 20.06 -34.93
C LEU A 399 18.65 19.63 -36.40
N ILE A 400 17.70 18.79 -36.83
CA ILE A 400 17.55 18.39 -38.24
C ILE A 400 17.41 19.59 -39.17
N SER A 401 16.79 20.69 -38.73
CA SER A 401 16.65 21.91 -39.53
C SER A 401 17.97 22.63 -39.78
N ARG A 402 18.96 22.47 -38.90
CA ARG A 402 20.29 23.11 -39.01
C ARG A 402 21.28 22.36 -39.91
N ILE A 403 20.97 21.14 -40.36
CA ILE A 403 21.81 20.38 -41.26
C ILE A 403 21.70 20.94 -42.68
N GLU A 404 22.81 21.49 -43.23
CA GLU A 404 22.89 22.02 -44.58
C GLU A 404 23.12 20.89 -45.58
N PRO A 405 22.35 20.79 -46.68
CA PRO A 405 22.50 19.75 -47.69
C PRO A 405 23.90 19.67 -48.31
N THR A 406 24.50 20.85 -48.52
CA THR A 406 25.83 20.99 -49.15
C THR A 406 26.98 20.42 -48.33
N LYS A 407 26.84 20.45 -46.99
CA LYS A 407 27.85 19.90 -46.05
C LYS A 407 27.57 18.43 -45.70
N ALA A 408 26.33 17.97 -45.93
CA ALA A 408 25.90 16.61 -45.59
C ALA A 408 26.19 15.58 -46.69
N ILE A 409 26.25 16.02 -47.94
CA ILE A 409 26.55 15.17 -49.10
C ILE A 409 28.06 15.29 -49.37
N LYS A 410 28.88 14.42 -48.74
CA LYS A 410 30.27 14.20 -49.15
C LYS A 410 30.24 13.12 -50.23
N PHE A 411 30.76 13.47 -51.39
CA PHE A 411 31.18 12.49 -52.38
C PHE A 411 32.52 11.92 -51.86
N GLU A 412 32.53 10.64 -51.46
CA GLU A 412 33.74 9.83 -51.39
C GLU A 412 34.01 9.25 -52.76
#